data_2131f6b65eeb32f4e3c4042a8b6e50d6
#
_entry.id   2131f6b65eeb32f4e3c4042a8b6e50d6
#
_cell.length_a   1.000
_cell.length_b   1.000
_cell.length_c   1.000
_cell.angle_alpha   90.00
_cell.angle_beta   90.00
_cell.angle_gamma   90.00
#
_symmetry.space_group_name_H-M   'P 1'
#
loop_
_entity.id
_entity.type
_entity.pdbx_description
1 polymer ?
#
loop_
_entity_poly.entity_id
_entity_poly.type
_entity_poly.pdbx_seq_one_letter_code
_entity_poly.pdbx_strand_id
1 'polypeptide(L)'
;MTTRNVAAVDLGAESGRVVLGRFDGARVALEELHRFPTPPRPHDGHLRWDAQDLWSQIRAGLAAAGQAAGMVDAVGVDAWGVDYGLLDRDGELLADPISYHDPRTAGMLGEAIGRVGRERLYLATGIQLIEINTVFQLMAEARAGTLGRADRLLMIPDLFHHLLSGTAVAEYTVASTTGAYDMAGGRWADDLLGQLGVPTHLLPEVVDAGTDLGPVRPDLPGYTAARVIAPPSHDTASAVVGVPLEDPDAAYISSGTWSLVGVETREPQITEAAMAANLTNEGGAYGTIRLLRNSAGMWLLQESRRQWAREGRDHSYEELVRLASAVPSGASVVNTDHPDFVAPGDLPARVRAYCARTGQPEPDGEAALIRCVLDSLALGYRRTVDDLAAVTGRPAPAVHVVGGGSRNQLLNQAVADVTGLPVVAGPVEATALGNTLVQLIALGELEDLSQAREVVREGAGPEIRRVEPSSTDRLAERYGRYRELVAADRLEVGV
;
A
#
# COMPACT_ATOMS: atom_id res chain seq x y z
N MET A 1 -27.59 11.71 -20.27
CA MET A 1 -26.15 11.44 -20.27
C MET A 1 -25.99 9.93 -20.37
N THR A 2 -25.04 9.43 -21.12
CA THR A 2 -24.80 7.97 -21.24
C THR A 2 -23.98 7.54 -20.05
N THR A 3 -24.41 6.51 -19.31
CA THR A 3 -23.64 5.96 -18.19
C THR A 3 -22.33 5.37 -18.72
N ARG A 4 -21.20 5.69 -18.09
CA ARG A 4 -19.91 5.03 -18.34
C ARG A 4 -19.69 3.90 -17.36
N ASN A 5 -19.21 2.79 -17.89
CA ASN A 5 -18.90 1.59 -17.13
C ASN A 5 -17.41 1.27 -17.25
N VAL A 6 -16.71 1.23 -16.14
CA VAL A 6 -15.29 0.86 -16.11
C VAL A 6 -15.07 -0.28 -15.12
N ALA A 7 -14.13 -1.15 -15.41
CA ALA A 7 -13.76 -2.25 -14.52
C ALA A 7 -12.46 -1.91 -13.79
N ALA A 8 -12.49 -1.91 -12.48
CA ALA A 8 -11.32 -1.77 -11.62
C ALA A 8 -10.94 -3.16 -11.07
N VAL A 9 -9.72 -3.61 -11.36
CA VAL A 9 -9.12 -4.80 -10.77
C VAL A 9 -8.20 -4.32 -9.68
N ASP A 10 -8.54 -4.64 -8.43
CA ASP A 10 -7.81 -4.23 -7.22
C ASP A 10 -7.22 -5.49 -6.57
N LEU A 11 -5.89 -5.64 -6.67
CA LEU A 11 -5.15 -6.78 -6.15
C LEU A 11 -4.44 -6.39 -4.85
N GLY A 12 -5.00 -6.76 -3.73
CA GLY A 12 -4.31 -6.66 -2.45
C GLY A 12 -3.49 -7.92 -2.13
N ALA A 13 -2.54 -7.81 -1.20
CA ALA A 13 -1.69 -8.92 -0.78
C ALA A 13 -2.44 -10.10 -0.09
N GLU A 14 -3.67 -9.89 0.37
CA GLU A 14 -4.50 -10.94 0.99
C GLU A 14 -5.71 -11.33 0.14
N SER A 15 -6.26 -10.41 -0.65
CA SER A 15 -7.41 -10.67 -1.52
C SER A 15 -7.44 -9.72 -2.70
N GLY A 16 -7.78 -10.26 -3.87
CA GLY A 16 -8.09 -9.49 -5.06
C GLY A 16 -9.59 -9.35 -5.26
N ARG A 17 -9.98 -8.35 -6.05
CA ARG A 17 -11.38 -8.12 -6.42
C ARG A 17 -11.50 -7.45 -7.78
N VAL A 18 -12.65 -7.66 -8.41
CA VAL A 18 -13.06 -6.91 -9.61
C VAL A 18 -14.32 -6.13 -9.28
N VAL A 19 -14.24 -4.83 -9.48
CA VAL A 19 -15.29 -3.88 -9.15
C VAL A 19 -15.73 -3.19 -10.44
N LEU A 20 -17.03 -3.11 -10.66
CA LEU A 20 -17.63 -2.33 -11.74
C LEU A 20 -17.95 -0.92 -11.22
N GLY A 21 -17.30 0.07 -11.77
CA GLY A 21 -17.60 1.49 -11.56
C GLY A 21 -18.59 1.98 -12.60
N ARG A 22 -19.71 2.54 -12.16
CA ARG A 22 -20.75 3.16 -13.02
C ARG A 22 -20.77 4.65 -12.75
N PHE A 23 -20.53 5.46 -13.78
CA PHE A 23 -20.58 6.91 -13.70
C PHE A 23 -21.77 7.44 -14.49
N ASP A 24 -22.65 8.20 -13.85
CA ASP A 24 -23.87 8.75 -14.45
C ASP A 24 -23.71 10.21 -14.96
N GLY A 25 -22.49 10.75 -14.87
CA GLY A 25 -22.16 12.14 -15.18
C GLY A 25 -22.04 13.04 -13.94
N ALA A 26 -22.37 12.52 -12.73
CA ALA A 26 -22.26 13.24 -11.47
C ALA A 26 -21.72 12.37 -10.33
N ARG A 27 -22.07 11.08 -10.31
CA ARG A 27 -21.72 10.15 -9.22
C ARG A 27 -21.15 8.87 -9.75
N VAL A 28 -20.23 8.29 -8.97
CA VAL A 28 -19.67 6.95 -9.18
C VAL A 28 -20.37 6.00 -8.22
N ALA A 29 -20.95 4.93 -8.76
CA ALA A 29 -21.43 3.79 -7.99
C ALA A 29 -20.49 2.60 -8.22
N LEU A 30 -20.04 1.97 -7.14
CA LEU A 30 -19.16 0.81 -7.17
C LEU A 30 -19.96 -0.47 -6.86
N GLU A 31 -19.77 -1.50 -7.66
CA GLU A 31 -20.37 -2.82 -7.47
C GLU A 31 -19.27 -3.89 -7.51
N GLU A 32 -18.98 -4.52 -6.35
CA GLU A 32 -18.05 -5.63 -6.29
C GLU A 32 -18.67 -6.87 -6.91
N LEU A 33 -18.08 -7.39 -7.98
CA LEU A 33 -18.62 -8.51 -8.75
C LEU A 33 -17.88 -9.81 -8.51
N HIS A 34 -16.61 -9.72 -8.09
CA HIS A 34 -15.81 -10.91 -7.81
C HIS A 34 -14.76 -10.59 -6.75
N ARG A 35 -14.60 -11.49 -5.78
CA ARG A 35 -13.57 -11.43 -4.74
C ARG A 35 -12.91 -12.80 -4.62
N PHE A 36 -11.59 -12.80 -4.49
CA PHE A 36 -10.80 -14.01 -4.40
C PHE A 36 -9.58 -13.83 -3.48
N PRO A 37 -9.11 -14.88 -2.81
CA PRO A 37 -7.90 -14.82 -2.00
C PRO A 37 -6.65 -14.77 -2.88
N THR A 38 -5.60 -14.11 -2.39
CA THR A 38 -4.29 -13.97 -3.06
C THR A 38 -3.14 -14.47 -2.15
N PRO A 39 -3.17 -15.69 -1.59
CA PRO A 39 -2.08 -16.16 -0.76
C PRO A 39 -0.87 -16.55 -1.62
N PRO A 40 0.35 -16.14 -1.26
CA PRO A 40 1.54 -16.73 -1.87
C PRO A 40 1.66 -18.21 -1.46
N ARG A 41 2.16 -19.04 -2.36
CA ARG A 41 2.27 -20.49 -2.17
C ARG A 41 3.74 -20.95 -2.24
N PRO A 42 4.17 -21.92 -1.41
CA PRO A 42 5.48 -22.53 -1.56
C PRO A 42 5.59 -23.26 -2.91
N HIS A 43 6.57 -22.87 -3.72
CA HIS A 43 6.89 -23.52 -4.98
C HIS A 43 8.39 -23.36 -5.30
N ASP A 44 9.09 -24.44 -5.68
CA ASP A 44 10.51 -24.46 -6.01
C ASP A 44 11.43 -23.78 -4.98
N GLY A 45 11.12 -23.99 -3.69
CA GLY A 45 11.92 -23.45 -2.58
C GLY A 45 11.67 -21.98 -2.27
N HIS A 46 10.71 -21.33 -2.92
CA HIS A 46 10.32 -19.94 -2.72
C HIS A 46 8.83 -19.82 -2.39
N LEU A 47 8.44 -18.67 -1.83
CA LEU A 47 7.05 -18.24 -1.76
C LEU A 47 6.71 -17.49 -3.05
N ARG A 48 5.73 -17.99 -3.82
CA ARG A 48 5.35 -17.40 -5.11
C ARG A 48 3.88 -17.03 -5.19
N TRP A 49 3.60 -15.99 -5.97
CA TRP A 49 2.25 -15.64 -6.40
C TRP A 49 1.89 -16.52 -7.61
N ASP A 50 0.80 -17.26 -7.53
CA ASP A 50 0.28 -18.06 -8.65
C ASP A 50 -0.33 -17.13 -9.71
N ALA A 51 0.50 -16.70 -10.67
CA ALA A 51 0.11 -15.73 -11.70
C ALA A 51 -1.00 -16.28 -12.61
N GLN A 52 -1.04 -17.59 -12.83
CA GLN A 52 -2.07 -18.22 -13.66
C GLN A 52 -3.42 -18.24 -12.92
N ASP A 53 -3.43 -18.55 -11.62
CA ASP A 53 -4.64 -18.48 -10.81
C ASP A 53 -5.16 -17.04 -10.73
N LEU A 54 -4.29 -16.07 -10.40
CA LEU A 54 -4.64 -14.66 -10.39
C LEU A 54 -5.25 -14.20 -11.70
N TRP A 55 -4.64 -14.56 -12.83
CA TRP A 55 -5.16 -14.22 -14.15
C TRP A 55 -6.53 -14.86 -14.43
N SER A 56 -6.72 -16.10 -14.01
CA SER A 56 -8.00 -16.79 -14.12
C SER A 56 -9.11 -16.09 -13.32
N GLN A 57 -8.80 -15.67 -12.09
CA GLN A 57 -9.73 -14.95 -11.23
C GLN A 57 -10.07 -13.56 -11.78
N ILE A 58 -9.07 -12.82 -12.28
CA ILE A 58 -9.26 -11.53 -12.95
C ILE A 58 -10.21 -11.70 -14.14
N ARG A 59 -9.97 -12.67 -15.01
CA ARG A 59 -10.83 -12.93 -16.18
C ARG A 59 -12.27 -13.28 -15.78
N ALA A 60 -12.44 -14.08 -14.74
CA ALA A 60 -13.77 -14.43 -14.22
C ALA A 60 -14.52 -13.18 -13.74
N GLY A 61 -13.85 -12.31 -12.98
CA GLY A 61 -14.41 -11.04 -12.52
C GLY A 61 -14.73 -10.08 -13.66
N LEU A 62 -13.84 -9.94 -14.64
CA LEU A 62 -14.07 -9.11 -15.83
C LEU A 62 -15.25 -9.64 -16.67
N ALA A 63 -15.38 -10.96 -16.81
CA ALA A 63 -16.55 -11.55 -17.48
C ALA A 63 -17.86 -11.23 -16.74
N ALA A 64 -17.86 -11.29 -15.41
CA ALA A 64 -19.02 -10.87 -14.59
C ALA A 64 -19.34 -9.37 -14.79
N ALA A 65 -18.31 -8.51 -14.84
CA ALA A 65 -18.47 -7.08 -15.11
C ALA A 65 -19.07 -6.81 -16.50
N GLY A 66 -18.58 -7.50 -17.54
CA GLY A 66 -19.14 -7.43 -18.89
C GLY A 66 -20.60 -7.88 -18.96
N GLN A 67 -20.96 -8.93 -18.23
CA GLN A 67 -22.36 -9.39 -18.14
C GLN A 67 -23.25 -8.38 -17.42
N ALA A 68 -22.79 -7.80 -16.30
CA ALA A 68 -23.56 -6.85 -15.51
C ALA A 68 -23.72 -5.48 -16.19
N ALA A 69 -22.71 -5.04 -16.95
CA ALA A 69 -22.71 -3.76 -17.65
C ALA A 69 -23.30 -3.86 -19.08
N GLY A 70 -23.24 -5.03 -19.72
CA GLY A 70 -23.47 -5.21 -21.14
C GLY A 70 -22.31 -4.72 -22.00
N MET A 71 -21.75 -3.55 -21.69
CA MET A 71 -20.55 -2.99 -22.30
C MET A 71 -19.72 -2.27 -21.27
N VAL A 72 -18.42 -2.49 -21.26
CA VAL A 72 -17.41 -1.83 -20.41
C VAL A 72 -16.56 -0.95 -21.31
N ASP A 73 -16.31 0.29 -20.88
CA ASP A 73 -15.57 1.31 -21.64
C ASP A 73 -14.05 1.20 -21.42
N ALA A 74 -13.63 0.87 -20.18
CA ALA A 74 -12.22 0.69 -19.84
C ALA A 74 -12.02 -0.33 -18.72
N VAL A 75 -10.78 -0.82 -18.62
CA VAL A 75 -10.30 -1.65 -17.51
C VAL A 75 -8.94 -1.16 -17.05
N GLY A 76 -8.74 -1.09 -15.73
CA GLY A 76 -7.46 -0.78 -15.10
C GLY A 76 -7.16 -1.75 -13.97
N VAL A 77 -5.86 -2.01 -13.75
CA VAL A 77 -5.38 -2.90 -12.70
C VAL A 77 -4.48 -2.14 -11.76
N ASP A 78 -4.77 -2.18 -10.47
CA ASP A 78 -3.83 -1.81 -9.42
C ASP A 78 -3.49 -3.01 -8.54
N ALA A 79 -2.33 -2.96 -7.90
CA ALA A 79 -1.85 -4.03 -7.05
C ALA A 79 -0.91 -3.50 -5.96
N TRP A 80 -0.51 -4.41 -5.05
CA TRP A 80 0.60 -4.13 -4.13
C TRP A 80 1.89 -3.81 -4.87
N GLY A 81 2.76 -3.03 -4.24
CA GLY A 81 4.06 -2.65 -4.80
C GLY A 81 5.11 -3.74 -4.68
N VAL A 82 6.32 -3.43 -5.10
CA VAL A 82 7.61 -4.11 -4.96
C VAL A 82 7.79 -5.45 -5.67
N ASP A 83 6.74 -6.22 -5.93
CA ASP A 83 6.84 -7.52 -6.60
C ASP A 83 6.69 -7.42 -8.12
N TYR A 84 7.29 -8.35 -8.82
CA TYR A 84 7.40 -8.33 -10.27
C TYR A 84 7.43 -9.73 -10.91
N GLY A 85 7.06 -9.80 -12.16
CA GLY A 85 7.31 -10.93 -13.05
C GLY A 85 8.46 -10.65 -14.01
N LEU A 86 9.19 -11.68 -14.40
CA LEU A 86 10.23 -11.62 -15.42
C LEU A 86 9.73 -12.28 -16.70
N LEU A 87 9.80 -11.56 -17.81
CA LEU A 87 9.44 -12.05 -19.13
C LEU A 87 10.68 -12.41 -19.93
N ASP A 88 10.55 -13.40 -20.80
CA ASP A 88 11.53 -13.71 -21.83
C ASP A 88 11.36 -12.82 -23.07
N ARG A 89 12.16 -13.10 -24.14
CA ARG A 89 12.12 -12.33 -25.40
C ARG A 89 10.84 -12.46 -26.16
N ASP A 90 10.10 -13.54 -25.93
CA ASP A 90 8.81 -13.80 -26.58
C ASP A 90 7.65 -13.16 -25.81
N GLY A 91 7.95 -12.54 -24.64
CA GLY A 91 6.98 -11.89 -23.74
C GLY A 91 6.27 -12.88 -22.82
N GLU A 92 6.79 -14.10 -22.70
CA GLU A 92 6.23 -15.12 -21.82
C GLU A 92 6.83 -15.04 -20.43
N LEU A 93 6.00 -15.29 -19.41
CA LEU A 93 6.45 -15.28 -18.01
C LEU A 93 7.39 -16.46 -17.75
N LEU A 94 8.62 -16.17 -17.30
CA LEU A 94 9.65 -17.17 -17.05
C LEU A 94 9.31 -18.12 -15.89
N ALA A 95 8.67 -17.61 -14.87
CA ALA A 95 8.19 -18.31 -13.69
C ALA A 95 7.20 -17.44 -12.93
N ASP A 96 6.42 -18.04 -12.04
CA ASP A 96 5.56 -17.30 -11.12
C ASP A 96 6.36 -16.27 -10.30
N PRO A 97 5.86 -15.03 -10.12
CA PRO A 97 6.50 -13.99 -9.33
C PRO A 97 6.80 -14.45 -7.90
N ILE A 98 7.99 -14.12 -7.39
CA ILE A 98 8.35 -14.42 -6.01
C ILE A 98 7.79 -13.31 -5.10
N SER A 99 7.12 -13.71 -4.03
CA SER A 99 6.52 -12.80 -3.06
C SER A 99 7.57 -12.06 -2.24
N TYR A 100 7.31 -10.80 -1.89
CA TYR A 100 8.12 -10.03 -0.95
C TYR A 100 8.20 -10.63 0.46
N HIS A 101 7.33 -11.59 0.78
CA HIS A 101 7.41 -12.37 2.02
C HIS A 101 8.48 -13.50 1.98
N ASP A 102 9.06 -13.76 0.80
CA ASP A 102 10.10 -14.77 0.65
C ASP A 102 11.39 -14.33 1.37
N PRO A 103 12.06 -15.20 2.14
CA PRO A 103 13.23 -14.83 2.91
C PRO A 103 14.50 -14.58 2.05
N ARG A 104 14.42 -14.65 0.70
CA ARG A 104 15.59 -14.47 -0.20
C ARG A 104 16.27 -13.10 -0.05
N THR A 105 15.55 -12.09 0.41
CA THR A 105 16.07 -10.73 0.59
C THR A 105 16.76 -10.52 1.94
N ALA A 106 16.72 -11.50 2.84
CA ALA A 106 17.35 -11.38 4.15
C ALA A 106 18.83 -11.00 4.04
N GLY A 107 19.20 -9.87 4.63
CA GLY A 107 20.55 -9.31 4.61
C GLY A 107 20.94 -8.55 3.34
N MET A 108 20.07 -8.48 2.31
CA MET A 108 20.37 -7.76 1.06
C MET A 108 20.50 -6.25 1.28
N LEU A 109 19.69 -5.66 2.15
CA LEU A 109 19.82 -4.25 2.53
C LEU A 109 21.19 -3.98 3.16
N GLY A 110 21.63 -4.83 4.11
CA GLY A 110 22.94 -4.71 4.74
C GLY A 110 24.07 -4.81 3.72
N GLU A 111 23.97 -5.72 2.75
CA GLU A 111 24.93 -5.83 1.66
C GLU A 111 24.95 -4.61 0.74
N ALA A 112 23.78 -4.09 0.36
CA ALA A 112 23.68 -2.87 -0.44
C ALA A 112 24.32 -1.67 0.29
N ILE A 113 24.05 -1.52 1.60
CA ILE A 113 24.70 -0.50 2.44
C ILE A 113 26.22 -0.68 2.44
N GLY A 114 26.71 -1.91 2.55
CA GLY A 114 28.14 -2.21 2.49
C GLY A 114 28.78 -1.87 1.14
N ARG A 115 28.05 -1.98 0.01
CA ARG A 115 28.55 -1.68 -1.33
C ARG A 115 28.56 -0.18 -1.64
N VAL A 116 27.49 0.54 -1.33
CA VAL A 116 27.31 1.94 -1.80
C VAL A 116 27.07 2.95 -0.68
N GLY A 117 26.83 2.51 0.54
CA GLY A 117 26.50 3.35 1.68
C GLY A 117 24.99 3.66 1.78
N ARG A 118 24.50 3.82 3.03
CA ARG A 118 23.08 4.09 3.34
C ARG A 118 22.60 5.41 2.73
N GLU A 119 23.39 6.46 2.88
CA GLU A 119 23.07 7.79 2.38
C GLU A 119 22.89 7.79 0.85
N ARG A 120 23.82 7.15 0.12
CA ARG A 120 23.74 7.07 -1.33
C ARG A 120 22.52 6.27 -1.80
N LEU A 121 22.17 5.16 -1.12
CA LEU A 121 20.95 4.39 -1.42
C LEU A 121 19.71 5.28 -1.33
N TYR A 122 19.59 6.03 -0.24
CA TYR A 122 18.44 6.88 -0.03
C TYR A 122 18.43 8.09 -0.97
N LEU A 123 19.54 8.82 -1.08
CA LEU A 123 19.60 10.04 -1.89
C LEU A 123 19.44 9.79 -3.40
N ALA A 124 19.80 8.59 -3.87
CA ALA A 124 19.65 8.24 -5.28
C ALA A 124 18.20 7.96 -5.67
N THR A 125 17.34 7.54 -4.74
CA THR A 125 15.97 7.12 -5.05
C THR A 125 14.91 7.85 -4.25
N GLY A 126 15.22 8.33 -3.05
CA GLY A 126 14.26 8.93 -2.12
C GLY A 126 13.32 7.93 -1.47
N ILE A 127 13.60 6.63 -1.60
CA ILE A 127 12.69 5.55 -1.17
C ILE A 127 13.10 5.00 0.20
N GLN A 128 12.12 4.72 1.04
CA GLN A 128 12.29 4.09 2.35
C GLN A 128 13.12 2.81 2.22
N LEU A 129 14.15 2.68 3.06
CA LEU A 129 15.02 1.50 3.06
C LEU A 129 14.39 0.38 3.88
N ILE A 130 13.79 -0.59 3.19
CA ILE A 130 13.21 -1.82 3.74
C ILE A 130 13.57 -3.00 2.84
N GLU A 131 13.81 -4.18 3.43
CA GLU A 131 14.33 -5.35 2.72
C GLU A 131 13.43 -5.90 1.62
N ILE A 132 12.14 -5.57 1.64
CA ILE A 132 11.17 -6.03 0.63
C ILE A 132 11.27 -5.30 -0.71
N ASN A 133 11.97 -4.16 -0.79
CA ASN A 133 12.04 -3.38 -2.03
C ASN A 133 12.61 -4.20 -3.19
N THR A 134 12.09 -3.93 -4.38
CA THR A 134 12.44 -4.64 -5.63
C THR A 134 13.94 -4.68 -5.88
N VAL A 135 14.65 -3.60 -5.61
CA VAL A 135 16.11 -3.53 -5.80
C VAL A 135 16.84 -4.63 -5.03
N PHE A 136 16.42 -4.93 -3.79
CA PHE A 136 17.03 -6.00 -2.99
C PHE A 136 16.60 -7.39 -3.45
N GLN A 137 15.39 -7.53 -3.95
CA GLN A 137 14.93 -8.76 -4.60
C GLN A 137 15.75 -9.04 -5.88
N LEU A 138 16.01 -8.03 -6.72
CA LEU A 138 16.84 -8.13 -7.91
C LEU A 138 18.31 -8.45 -7.58
N MET A 139 18.86 -7.89 -6.50
CA MET A 139 20.19 -8.28 -6.02
C MET A 139 20.27 -9.76 -5.63
N ALA A 140 19.24 -10.28 -4.96
CA ALA A 140 19.17 -11.69 -4.60
C ALA A 140 19.10 -12.59 -5.85
N GLU A 141 18.30 -12.21 -6.86
CA GLU A 141 18.21 -12.94 -8.13
C GLU A 141 19.49 -12.85 -8.97
N ALA A 142 20.14 -11.67 -9.01
CA ALA A 142 21.43 -11.51 -9.69
C ALA A 142 22.48 -12.43 -9.05
N ARG A 143 22.52 -12.52 -7.72
CA ARG A 143 23.39 -13.45 -6.99
C ARG A 143 23.10 -14.92 -7.33
N ALA A 144 21.82 -15.28 -7.45
CA ALA A 144 21.38 -16.62 -7.82
C ALA A 144 21.62 -16.95 -9.30
N GLY A 145 21.93 -15.94 -10.14
CA GLY A 145 22.14 -16.12 -11.59
C GLY A 145 20.84 -16.34 -12.37
N THR A 146 19.69 -16.03 -11.82
CA THR A 146 18.37 -16.29 -12.43
C THR A 146 17.99 -15.26 -13.50
N LEU A 147 18.59 -14.07 -13.50
CA LEU A 147 18.26 -12.96 -14.41
C LEU A 147 18.74 -13.17 -15.85
N GLY A 148 19.62 -14.15 -16.12
CA GLY A 148 20.26 -14.33 -17.44
C GLY A 148 19.31 -14.71 -18.59
N ARG A 149 18.08 -15.15 -18.29
CA ARG A 149 17.05 -15.50 -19.27
C ARG A 149 15.99 -14.42 -19.44
N ALA A 150 15.98 -13.44 -18.52
CA ALA A 150 15.00 -12.35 -18.53
C ALA A 150 15.36 -11.31 -19.59
N ASP A 151 14.35 -10.85 -20.31
CA ASP A 151 14.42 -9.74 -21.26
C ASP A 151 13.74 -8.50 -20.69
N ARG A 152 12.73 -8.68 -19.85
CA ARG A 152 11.94 -7.59 -19.26
C ARG A 152 11.41 -7.92 -17.88
N LEU A 153 11.33 -6.90 -17.04
CA LEU A 153 10.65 -6.91 -15.75
C LEU A 153 9.32 -6.17 -15.87
N LEU A 154 8.24 -6.73 -15.34
CA LEU A 154 6.97 -6.03 -15.16
C LEU A 154 6.53 -6.14 -13.71
N MET A 155 6.15 -5.01 -13.10
CA MET A 155 5.54 -5.03 -11.77
C MET A 155 4.20 -5.79 -11.83
N ILE A 156 3.71 -6.26 -10.70
CA ILE A 156 2.49 -7.10 -10.68
C ILE A 156 1.32 -6.49 -11.48
N PRO A 157 0.91 -5.22 -11.27
CA PRO A 157 -0.18 -4.67 -12.07
C PRO A 157 0.16 -4.52 -13.55
N ASP A 158 1.42 -4.18 -13.86
CA ASP A 158 1.88 -4.03 -15.24
C ASP A 158 1.90 -5.37 -15.99
N LEU A 159 2.18 -6.48 -15.29
CA LEU A 159 2.07 -7.82 -15.84
C LEU A 159 0.63 -8.12 -16.30
N PHE A 160 -0.37 -7.75 -15.49
CA PHE A 160 -1.77 -7.95 -15.87
C PHE A 160 -2.24 -6.95 -16.93
N HIS A 161 -1.73 -5.71 -16.93
CA HIS A 161 -1.93 -4.79 -18.03
C HIS A 161 -1.36 -5.35 -19.35
N HIS A 162 -0.17 -5.95 -19.31
CA HIS A 162 0.42 -6.62 -20.46
C HIS A 162 -0.44 -7.79 -20.95
N LEU A 163 -0.94 -8.63 -20.06
CA LEU A 163 -1.84 -9.73 -20.42
C LEU A 163 -3.16 -9.23 -21.02
N LEU A 164 -3.64 -8.04 -20.61
CA LEU A 164 -4.86 -7.43 -21.13
C LEU A 164 -4.66 -6.74 -22.48
N SER A 165 -3.55 -6.04 -22.71
CA SER A 165 -3.33 -5.18 -23.88
C SER A 165 -2.25 -5.65 -24.83
N GLY A 166 -1.26 -6.38 -24.33
CA GLY A 166 0.00 -6.69 -25.02
C GLY A 166 1.09 -5.62 -24.84
N THR A 167 0.77 -4.47 -24.23
CA THR A 167 1.74 -3.39 -23.98
C THR A 167 2.53 -3.68 -22.72
N ALA A 168 3.86 -3.58 -22.78
CA ALA A 168 4.77 -3.92 -21.71
C ALA A 168 5.57 -2.68 -21.27
N VAL A 169 5.02 -1.96 -20.30
CA VAL A 169 5.56 -0.73 -19.70
C VAL A 169 5.49 -0.83 -18.18
N ALA A 170 6.10 0.10 -17.45
CA ALA A 170 5.93 0.25 -16.02
C ALA A 170 5.10 1.51 -15.75
N GLU A 171 4.05 1.41 -14.95
CA GLU A 171 3.34 2.60 -14.50
C GLU A 171 4.10 3.28 -13.37
N TYR A 172 4.16 4.61 -13.40
CA TYR A 172 5.00 5.44 -12.55
C TYR A 172 4.81 5.20 -11.05
N THR A 173 3.56 5.07 -10.58
CA THR A 173 3.29 4.95 -9.14
C THR A 173 3.80 3.64 -8.57
N VAL A 174 3.71 2.53 -9.32
CA VAL A 174 4.25 1.24 -8.90
C VAL A 174 5.76 1.14 -9.17
N ALA A 175 6.27 1.71 -10.27
CA ALA A 175 7.71 1.77 -10.56
C ALA A 175 8.47 2.51 -9.45
N SER A 176 7.88 3.55 -8.88
CA SER A 176 8.48 4.32 -7.79
C SER A 176 8.66 3.54 -6.49
N THR A 177 7.89 2.45 -6.26
CA THR A 177 8.03 1.64 -5.04
C THR A 177 9.29 0.79 -5.02
N THR A 178 9.95 0.62 -6.15
CA THR A 178 11.00 -0.39 -6.39
C THR A 178 12.30 -0.16 -5.62
N GLY A 179 12.57 1.08 -5.17
CA GLY A 179 13.91 1.45 -4.72
C GLY A 179 14.96 1.44 -5.83
N ALA A 180 14.52 1.42 -7.10
CA ALA A 180 15.33 1.42 -8.31
C ALA A 180 15.08 2.65 -9.20
N TYR A 181 14.10 3.49 -8.87
CA TYR A 181 13.72 4.69 -9.62
C TYR A 181 14.25 5.96 -8.92
N ASP A 182 14.92 6.83 -9.67
CA ASP A 182 15.37 8.15 -9.22
C ASP A 182 14.19 9.12 -9.26
N MET A 183 13.61 9.38 -8.10
CA MET A 183 12.42 10.24 -7.98
C MET A 183 12.70 11.70 -8.35
N ALA A 184 13.92 12.18 -8.15
CA ALA A 184 14.30 13.54 -8.51
C ALA A 184 14.62 13.66 -10.02
N GLY A 185 15.26 12.63 -10.59
CA GLY A 185 15.65 12.59 -12.00
C GLY A 185 14.54 12.12 -12.94
N GLY A 186 13.45 11.53 -12.44
CA GLY A 186 12.34 11.01 -13.25
C GLY A 186 12.75 9.85 -14.17
N ARG A 187 13.63 8.95 -13.70
CA ARG A 187 14.19 7.85 -14.49
C ARG A 187 14.68 6.71 -13.61
N TRP A 188 14.96 5.57 -14.20
CA TRP A 188 15.64 4.49 -13.50
C TRP A 188 17.02 4.93 -13.00
N ALA A 189 17.40 4.49 -11.81
CA ALA A 189 18.67 4.86 -11.16
C ALA A 189 19.84 3.98 -11.65
N ASP A 190 20.14 4.04 -12.95
CA ASP A 190 21.06 3.13 -13.65
C ASP A 190 22.45 3.05 -12.97
N ASP A 191 23.01 4.18 -12.54
CA ASP A 191 24.32 4.22 -11.87
C ASP A 191 24.30 3.45 -10.53
N LEU A 192 23.21 3.58 -9.75
CA LEU A 192 23.03 2.85 -8.51
C LEU A 192 22.88 1.35 -8.78
N LEU A 193 22.01 1.00 -9.73
CA LEU A 193 21.72 -0.38 -10.10
C LEU A 193 22.95 -1.11 -10.61
N GLY A 194 23.77 -0.43 -11.45
CA GLY A 194 25.05 -0.97 -11.91
C GLY A 194 26.02 -1.28 -10.76
N GLN A 195 26.11 -0.41 -9.74
CA GLN A 195 26.95 -0.63 -8.56
C GLN A 195 26.41 -1.76 -7.68
N LEU A 196 25.10 -2.00 -7.68
CA LEU A 196 24.46 -3.10 -6.97
C LEU A 196 24.49 -4.43 -7.74
N GLY A 197 24.94 -4.39 -9.02
CA GLY A 197 25.01 -5.57 -9.88
C GLY A 197 23.65 -5.99 -10.47
N VAL A 198 22.71 -5.04 -10.55
CA VAL A 198 21.38 -5.25 -11.15
C VAL A 198 21.42 -4.82 -12.62
N PRO A 199 21.03 -5.69 -13.57
CA PRO A 199 21.01 -5.36 -14.99
C PRO A 199 19.85 -4.42 -15.32
N THR A 200 20.18 -3.26 -15.93
CA THR A 200 19.20 -2.20 -16.21
C THR A 200 18.41 -2.42 -17.50
N HIS A 201 18.88 -3.29 -18.39
CA HIS A 201 18.16 -3.61 -19.63
C HIS A 201 16.80 -4.29 -19.41
N LEU A 202 16.55 -4.81 -18.19
CA LEU A 202 15.28 -5.42 -17.81
C LEU A 202 14.18 -4.38 -17.55
N LEU A 203 14.55 -3.14 -17.28
CA LEU A 203 13.64 -2.11 -16.81
C LEU A 203 12.90 -1.48 -18.01
N PRO A 204 11.54 -1.52 -18.01
CA PRO A 204 10.77 -1.00 -19.13
C PRO A 204 10.68 0.53 -19.12
N GLU A 205 10.13 1.09 -20.20
CA GLU A 205 9.69 2.49 -20.24
C GLU A 205 8.66 2.75 -19.14
N VAL A 206 8.78 3.92 -18.48
CA VAL A 206 7.83 4.34 -17.44
C VAL A 206 6.79 5.25 -18.04
N VAL A 207 5.51 4.99 -17.74
CA VAL A 207 4.36 5.78 -18.19
C VAL A 207 3.58 6.32 -16.99
N ASP A 208 2.90 7.45 -17.18
CA ASP A 208 2.08 8.08 -16.14
C ASP A 208 0.72 7.39 -15.96
N ALA A 209 0.14 7.55 -14.77
CA ALA A 209 -1.25 7.18 -14.51
C ALA A 209 -2.20 7.89 -15.47
N GLY A 210 -3.21 7.17 -15.97
CA GLY A 210 -4.14 7.62 -17.00
C GLY A 210 -3.70 7.29 -18.42
N THR A 211 -2.51 6.68 -18.62
CA THR A 211 -2.05 6.28 -19.95
C THR A 211 -2.92 5.17 -20.53
N ASP A 212 -3.34 5.37 -21.78
CA ASP A 212 -4.04 4.38 -22.58
C ASP A 212 -3.06 3.36 -23.16
N LEU A 213 -3.11 2.13 -22.68
CA LEU A 213 -2.21 1.03 -23.06
C LEU A 213 -2.69 0.24 -24.29
N GLY A 214 -3.82 0.62 -24.87
CA GLY A 214 -4.36 -0.04 -26.06
C GLY A 214 -5.69 -0.76 -25.82
N PRO A 215 -6.23 -1.43 -26.85
CA PRO A 215 -7.49 -2.15 -26.74
C PRO A 215 -7.33 -3.41 -25.88
N VAL A 216 -8.42 -3.76 -25.19
CA VAL A 216 -8.51 -5.06 -24.50
C VAL A 216 -8.47 -6.18 -25.53
N ARG A 217 -7.76 -7.28 -25.22
CA ARG A 217 -7.68 -8.45 -26.13
C ARG A 217 -9.06 -9.05 -26.37
N PRO A 218 -9.33 -9.54 -27.62
CA PRO A 218 -10.66 -9.95 -28.07
C PRO A 218 -11.30 -11.13 -27.33
N ASP A 219 -10.56 -11.86 -26.51
CA ASP A 219 -11.06 -13.04 -25.79
C ASP A 219 -11.88 -12.73 -24.52
N LEU A 220 -12.14 -11.44 -24.22
CA LEU A 220 -12.99 -10.99 -23.12
C LEU A 220 -14.36 -10.49 -23.61
N PRO A 221 -15.47 -11.25 -23.41
CA PRO A 221 -16.81 -10.82 -23.79
C PRO A 221 -17.23 -9.53 -23.08
N GLY A 222 -17.86 -8.61 -23.82
CA GLY A 222 -18.31 -7.31 -23.30
C GLY A 222 -17.26 -6.19 -23.36
N TYR A 223 -16.02 -6.50 -23.80
CA TYR A 223 -14.90 -5.56 -23.87
C TYR A 223 -14.47 -5.19 -25.29
N THR A 224 -15.31 -5.42 -26.30
CA THR A 224 -14.95 -5.27 -27.72
C THR A 224 -14.40 -3.87 -28.09
N ALA A 225 -14.85 -2.82 -27.41
CA ALA A 225 -14.38 -1.44 -27.59
C ALA A 225 -13.62 -0.90 -26.39
N ALA A 226 -13.42 -1.70 -25.36
CA ALA A 226 -12.79 -1.25 -24.11
C ALA A 226 -11.29 -0.98 -24.30
N ARG A 227 -10.81 -0.01 -23.53
CA ARG A 227 -9.39 0.35 -23.44
C ARG A 227 -8.78 -0.17 -22.15
N VAL A 228 -7.53 -0.54 -22.18
CA VAL A 228 -6.74 -0.77 -20.97
C VAL A 228 -6.12 0.57 -20.58
N ILE A 229 -6.52 1.08 -19.44
CA ILE A 229 -5.98 2.33 -18.90
C ILE A 229 -5.12 1.98 -17.68
N ALA A 230 -3.88 2.44 -17.64
CA ALA A 230 -3.05 2.33 -16.45
C ALA A 230 -3.59 3.30 -15.38
N PRO A 231 -4.25 2.83 -14.30
CA PRO A 231 -4.58 3.71 -13.18
C PRO A 231 -3.29 4.03 -12.42
N PRO A 232 -3.33 4.75 -11.28
CA PRO A 232 -2.22 4.68 -10.34
C PRO A 232 -2.07 3.24 -9.88
N SER A 233 -1.14 2.51 -10.49
CA SER A 233 -1.10 1.04 -10.43
C SER A 233 -0.61 0.49 -9.08
N HIS A 234 0.01 1.32 -8.22
CA HIS A 234 0.17 0.99 -6.81
C HIS A 234 -1.16 1.21 -6.07
N ASP A 235 -1.72 0.17 -5.43
CA ASP A 235 -3.02 0.19 -4.75
C ASP A 235 -3.21 1.41 -3.83
N THR A 236 -2.17 1.76 -3.07
CA THR A 236 -2.18 2.96 -2.22
C THR A 236 -2.21 4.25 -3.03
N ALA A 237 -1.59 4.31 -4.21
CA ALA A 237 -1.68 5.50 -5.05
C ALA A 237 -3.11 5.70 -5.58
N SER A 238 -3.75 4.62 -5.99
CA SER A 238 -5.18 4.62 -6.31
C SER A 238 -6.02 5.02 -5.10
N ALA A 239 -5.74 4.47 -3.90
CA ALA A 239 -6.46 4.86 -2.69
C ALA A 239 -6.34 6.37 -2.38
N VAL A 240 -5.18 6.98 -2.59
CA VAL A 240 -4.96 8.42 -2.37
C VAL A 240 -5.75 9.29 -3.36
N VAL A 241 -5.93 8.85 -4.60
CA VAL A 241 -6.87 9.51 -5.53
C VAL A 241 -8.30 9.49 -4.98
N GLY A 242 -8.71 8.38 -4.38
CA GLY A 242 -10.03 8.21 -3.75
C GLY A 242 -10.21 8.92 -2.41
N VAL A 243 -9.18 9.58 -1.86
CA VAL A 243 -9.32 10.37 -0.62
C VAL A 243 -10.07 11.67 -0.91
N PRO A 244 -11.11 12.01 -0.15
CA PRO A 244 -11.87 13.26 -0.33
C PRO A 244 -11.13 14.49 0.23
N LEU A 245 -9.87 14.69 -0.19
CA LEU A 245 -9.03 15.78 0.28
C LEU A 245 -9.66 17.15 -0.02
N GLU A 246 -9.89 17.94 1.03
CA GLU A 246 -10.30 19.34 0.93
C GLU A 246 -9.09 20.27 1.00
N ASP A 247 -8.12 19.92 1.84
CA ASP A 247 -6.88 20.65 2.04
C ASP A 247 -5.70 19.82 1.50
N PRO A 248 -4.86 20.36 0.61
CA PRO A 248 -3.73 19.64 0.05
C PRO A 248 -2.65 19.25 1.10
N ASP A 249 -2.63 19.93 2.25
CA ASP A 249 -1.69 19.63 3.34
C ASP A 249 -2.24 18.59 4.32
N ALA A 250 -3.48 18.11 4.13
CA ALA A 250 -4.03 17.06 4.99
C ALA A 250 -3.23 15.75 4.86
N ALA A 251 -3.02 15.09 6.00
CA ALA A 251 -2.40 13.77 6.02
C ALA A 251 -3.43 12.69 5.65
N TYR A 252 -2.95 11.59 5.10
CA TYR A 252 -3.75 10.40 4.86
C TYR A 252 -3.15 9.16 5.52
N ILE A 253 -4.00 8.21 5.82
CA ILE A 253 -3.65 6.85 6.24
C ILE A 253 -4.42 5.89 5.34
N SER A 254 -3.72 5.24 4.41
CA SER A 254 -4.26 4.08 3.70
C SER A 254 -4.11 2.87 4.62
N SER A 255 -5.20 2.49 5.28
CA SER A 255 -5.20 1.50 6.36
C SER A 255 -5.70 0.15 5.86
N GLY A 256 -4.76 -0.73 5.58
CA GLY A 256 -4.93 -2.13 5.19
C GLY A 256 -4.11 -3.06 6.07
N THR A 257 -3.58 -4.14 5.50
CA THR A 257 -2.61 -5.04 6.14
C THR A 257 -1.38 -4.26 6.58
N TRP A 258 -0.85 -3.42 5.70
CA TRP A 258 0.06 -2.32 5.99
C TRP A 258 -0.73 -1.03 6.21
N SER A 259 -0.09 -0.05 6.82
CA SER A 259 -0.61 1.33 6.88
C SER A 259 0.39 2.28 6.25
N LEU A 260 -0.02 2.94 5.18
CA LEU A 260 0.79 3.95 4.53
C LEU A 260 0.31 5.32 4.99
N VAL A 261 1.16 5.98 5.80
CA VAL A 261 0.85 7.27 6.43
C VAL A 261 1.64 8.35 5.71
N GLY A 262 0.97 9.32 5.11
CA GLY A 262 1.64 10.29 4.25
C GLY A 262 0.88 11.58 4.01
N VAL A 263 1.51 12.42 3.20
CA VAL A 263 0.96 13.65 2.62
C VAL A 263 1.26 13.68 1.12
N GLU A 264 0.51 14.45 0.36
CA GLU A 264 0.86 14.73 -1.04
C GLU A 264 1.77 15.96 -1.13
N THR A 265 2.82 15.87 -1.93
CA THR A 265 3.70 17.00 -2.28
C THR A 265 3.81 17.14 -3.79
N ARG A 266 4.31 18.27 -4.28
CA ARG A 266 4.56 18.47 -5.71
C ARG A 266 5.95 18.07 -6.14
N GLU A 267 6.87 18.01 -5.19
CA GLU A 267 8.28 17.67 -5.43
C GLU A 267 8.74 16.64 -4.39
N PRO A 268 9.66 15.73 -4.75
CA PRO A 268 10.23 14.79 -3.81
C PRO A 268 10.97 15.50 -2.67
N GLN A 269 10.79 15.05 -1.45
CA GLN A 269 11.47 15.56 -0.25
C GLN A 269 12.66 14.64 0.11
N ILE A 270 13.73 14.68 -0.71
CA ILE A 270 14.91 13.83 -0.52
C ILE A 270 15.95 14.61 0.29
N THR A 271 15.78 14.62 1.60
CA THR A 271 16.60 15.37 2.56
C THR A 271 17.18 14.47 3.64
N GLU A 272 18.21 14.96 4.36
CA GLU A 272 18.74 14.24 5.53
C GLU A 272 17.64 13.98 6.60
N ALA A 273 16.73 14.95 6.79
CA ALA A 273 15.61 14.79 7.72
C ALA A 273 14.65 13.68 7.27
N ALA A 274 14.30 13.62 5.98
CA ALA A 274 13.47 12.57 5.43
C ALA A 274 14.16 11.20 5.51
N MET A 275 15.47 11.13 5.26
CA MET A 275 16.27 9.92 5.43
C MET A 275 16.32 9.46 6.89
N ALA A 276 16.58 10.38 7.84
CA ALA A 276 16.59 10.06 9.26
C ALA A 276 15.23 9.57 9.79
N ALA A 277 14.15 10.11 9.23
CA ALA A 277 12.79 9.66 9.49
C ALA A 277 12.43 8.37 8.72
N ASN A 278 13.26 7.90 7.80
CA ASN A 278 13.04 6.79 6.88
C ASN A 278 11.69 6.93 6.14
N LEU A 279 11.44 8.11 5.59
CA LEU A 279 10.28 8.39 4.74
C LEU A 279 10.56 7.96 3.29
N THR A 280 9.51 7.68 2.54
CA THR A 280 9.58 7.34 1.11
C THR A 280 8.90 8.42 0.27
N ASN A 281 9.44 8.67 -0.93
CA ASN A 281 8.89 9.58 -1.92
C ASN A 281 8.34 8.76 -3.08
N GLU A 282 7.13 8.25 -2.97
CA GLU A 282 6.52 7.45 -4.02
C GLU A 282 5.71 8.30 -4.98
N GLY A 283 5.62 7.87 -6.23
CA GLY A 283 4.81 8.54 -7.25
C GLY A 283 3.32 8.56 -6.88
N GLY A 284 2.67 9.68 -7.10
CA GLY A 284 1.23 9.87 -7.06
C GLY A 284 0.67 10.13 -8.47
N ALA A 285 -0.65 10.27 -8.59
CA ALA A 285 -1.29 10.58 -9.85
C ALA A 285 -1.05 12.03 -10.28
N TYR A 286 -0.93 12.25 -11.59
CA TYR A 286 -0.90 13.58 -12.21
C TYR A 286 0.15 14.53 -11.60
N GLY A 287 1.39 14.04 -11.45
CA GLY A 287 2.53 14.84 -10.99
C GLY A 287 2.52 15.15 -9.50
N THR A 288 1.80 14.37 -8.69
CA THR A 288 1.95 14.41 -7.24
C THR A 288 2.99 13.40 -6.78
N ILE A 289 3.56 13.64 -5.60
CA ILE A 289 4.45 12.75 -4.87
C ILE A 289 3.76 12.39 -3.56
N ARG A 290 3.74 11.14 -3.23
CA ARG A 290 3.27 10.63 -1.94
C ARG A 290 4.48 10.53 -1.00
N LEU A 291 4.72 11.56 -0.19
CA LEU A 291 5.70 11.50 0.89
C LEU A 291 5.06 10.75 2.04
N LEU A 292 5.55 9.56 2.35
CA LEU A 292 4.90 8.68 3.32
C LEU A 292 5.90 7.78 4.06
N ARG A 293 5.39 7.03 5.02
CA ARG A 293 6.07 5.87 5.63
C ARG A 293 5.17 4.65 5.49
N ASN A 294 5.76 3.54 5.05
CA ASN A 294 5.19 2.22 5.21
C ASN A 294 5.39 1.80 6.66
N SER A 295 4.29 1.60 7.38
CA SER A 295 4.26 1.21 8.78
C SER A 295 3.41 -0.04 8.95
N ALA A 296 3.60 -0.72 10.07
CA ALA A 296 2.72 -1.81 10.44
C ALA A 296 1.25 -1.32 10.47
N GLY A 297 0.36 -2.16 9.98
CA GLY A 297 -1.06 -1.87 9.92
C GLY A 297 -1.90 -2.92 10.64
N MET A 298 -3.02 -3.26 10.05
CA MET A 298 -3.96 -4.23 10.63
C MET A 298 -3.41 -5.68 10.62
N TRP A 299 -2.25 -5.92 10.02
CA TRP A 299 -1.51 -7.19 10.10
C TRP A 299 -1.39 -7.72 11.54
N LEU A 300 -1.06 -6.84 12.50
CA LEU A 300 -0.91 -7.25 13.90
C LEU A 300 -2.22 -7.80 14.46
N LEU A 301 -3.34 -7.20 14.10
CA LEU A 301 -4.65 -7.67 14.52
C LEU A 301 -5.05 -8.94 13.76
N GLN A 302 -4.79 -8.98 12.47
CA GLN A 302 -5.09 -10.13 11.60
C GLN A 302 -4.35 -11.38 12.06
N GLU A 303 -3.03 -11.28 12.33
CA GLU A 303 -2.23 -12.42 12.74
C GLU A 303 -2.56 -12.87 14.17
N SER A 304 -2.87 -11.93 15.07
CA SER A 304 -3.39 -12.28 16.41
C SER A 304 -4.70 -13.08 16.30
N ARG A 305 -5.60 -12.63 15.43
CA ARG A 305 -6.86 -13.32 15.15
C ARG A 305 -6.65 -14.72 14.56
N ARG A 306 -5.70 -14.87 13.60
CA ARG A 306 -5.35 -16.18 13.04
C ARG A 306 -4.81 -17.13 14.10
N GLN A 307 -3.99 -16.62 15.03
CA GLN A 307 -3.47 -17.42 16.12
C GLN A 307 -4.59 -17.90 17.05
N TRP A 308 -5.51 -17.04 17.44
CA TRP A 308 -6.65 -17.43 18.27
C TRP A 308 -7.59 -18.40 17.58
N ALA A 309 -7.81 -18.27 16.29
CA ALA A 309 -8.60 -19.23 15.51
C ALA A 309 -7.94 -20.63 15.49
N ARG A 310 -6.60 -20.73 15.39
CA ARG A 310 -5.87 -22.01 15.54
C ARG A 310 -6.07 -22.63 16.92
N GLU A 311 -6.31 -21.82 17.94
CA GLU A 311 -6.59 -22.23 19.31
C GLU A 311 -8.09 -22.48 19.58
N GLY A 312 -8.93 -22.42 18.55
CA GLY A 312 -10.37 -22.64 18.64
C GLY A 312 -11.18 -21.42 19.13
N ARG A 313 -10.59 -20.23 19.10
CA ARG A 313 -11.21 -18.95 19.45
C ARG A 313 -11.32 -18.07 18.22
N ASP A 314 -12.41 -18.21 17.48
CA ASP A 314 -12.65 -17.41 16.26
C ASP A 314 -13.49 -16.18 16.60
N HIS A 315 -12.93 -15.00 16.32
CA HIS A 315 -13.55 -13.69 16.57
C HIS A 315 -13.74 -12.93 15.26
N SER A 316 -14.85 -12.22 15.14
CA SER A 316 -15.00 -11.20 14.09
C SER A 316 -14.18 -9.95 14.43
N TYR A 317 -13.92 -9.10 13.43
CA TYR A 317 -13.25 -7.80 13.67
C TYR A 317 -14.08 -6.91 14.59
N GLU A 318 -15.38 -6.87 14.41
CA GLU A 318 -16.31 -6.08 15.22
C GLU A 318 -16.28 -6.53 16.68
N GLU A 319 -16.22 -7.84 16.91
CA GLU A 319 -16.14 -8.40 18.26
C GLU A 319 -14.82 -8.02 18.95
N LEU A 320 -13.70 -8.12 18.26
CA LEU A 320 -12.40 -7.74 18.79
C LEU A 320 -12.34 -6.24 19.14
N VAL A 321 -12.86 -5.38 18.26
CA VAL A 321 -12.95 -3.93 18.52
C VAL A 321 -13.86 -3.63 19.70
N ARG A 322 -15.01 -4.33 19.82
CA ARG A 322 -15.92 -4.19 20.95
C ARG A 322 -15.28 -4.63 22.26
N LEU A 323 -14.53 -5.72 22.29
CA LEU A 323 -13.78 -6.18 23.46
C LEU A 323 -12.73 -5.16 23.88
N ALA A 324 -11.94 -4.67 22.92
CA ALA A 324 -10.89 -3.67 23.18
C ALA A 324 -11.44 -2.31 23.67
N SER A 325 -12.64 -1.91 23.21
CA SER A 325 -13.27 -0.65 23.65
C SER A 325 -13.70 -0.65 25.12
N ALA A 326 -13.86 -1.82 25.73
CA ALA A 326 -14.16 -1.96 27.15
C ALA A 326 -12.94 -1.87 28.06
N VAL A 327 -11.73 -1.85 27.48
CA VAL A 327 -10.46 -1.79 28.23
C VAL A 327 -9.91 -0.36 28.22
N PRO A 328 -9.41 0.15 29.37
CA PRO A 328 -8.75 1.45 29.43
C PRO A 328 -7.55 1.53 28.48
N SER A 329 -7.36 2.70 27.87
CA SER A 329 -6.26 2.98 26.93
C SER A 329 -4.92 3.12 27.69
N GLY A 330 -3.83 2.66 27.06
CA GLY A 330 -2.47 3.05 27.39
C GLY A 330 -1.83 2.32 28.59
N ALA A 331 -2.31 1.14 28.95
CA ALA A 331 -1.65 0.33 29.98
C ALA A 331 -0.24 -0.13 29.52
N SER A 332 -0.12 -0.51 28.25
CA SER A 332 1.13 -0.91 27.60
C SER A 332 1.12 -0.43 26.16
N VAL A 333 2.29 -0.18 25.58
CA VAL A 333 2.49 0.20 24.19
C VAL A 333 3.71 -0.51 23.62
N VAL A 334 3.68 -0.80 22.31
CA VAL A 334 4.77 -1.46 21.59
C VAL A 334 5.19 -0.65 20.37
N ASN A 335 6.45 -0.74 19.96
CA ASN A 335 6.86 -0.25 18.65
C ASN A 335 6.33 -1.22 17.60
N THR A 336 5.27 -0.85 16.90
CA THR A 336 4.58 -1.71 15.93
C THR A 336 5.45 -2.07 14.73
N ASP A 337 6.49 -1.28 14.43
CA ASP A 337 7.44 -1.51 13.34
C ASP A 337 8.64 -2.37 13.78
N HIS A 338 8.62 -2.93 15.01
CA HIS A 338 9.71 -3.79 15.49
C HIS A 338 9.78 -5.10 14.67
N PRO A 339 11.00 -5.58 14.32
CA PRO A 339 11.19 -6.80 13.53
C PRO A 339 10.48 -8.05 14.07
N ASP A 340 10.32 -8.17 15.40
CA ASP A 340 9.58 -9.28 16.02
C ASP A 340 8.14 -9.40 15.54
N PHE A 341 7.55 -8.35 14.99
CA PHE A 341 6.14 -8.31 14.59
C PHE A 341 5.90 -8.51 13.10
N VAL A 342 6.96 -8.63 12.30
CA VAL A 342 6.86 -8.77 10.84
C VAL A 342 6.49 -10.20 10.42
N ALA A 343 7.11 -11.21 11.05
CA ALA A 343 6.91 -12.59 10.67
C ALA A 343 5.55 -13.15 11.13
N PRO A 344 4.90 -14.05 10.35
CA PRO A 344 3.71 -14.77 10.81
C PRO A 344 4.00 -15.64 12.04
N GLY A 345 2.94 -16.06 12.77
CA GLY A 345 3.01 -16.95 13.92
C GLY A 345 2.34 -16.39 15.17
N ASP A 346 2.84 -16.75 16.37
CA ASP A 346 2.23 -16.35 17.65
C ASP A 346 2.53 -14.87 17.97
N LEU A 347 1.82 -13.97 17.29
CA LEU A 347 1.95 -12.53 17.54
C LEU A 347 1.49 -12.12 18.96
N PRO A 348 0.40 -12.67 19.52
CA PRO A 348 0.04 -12.41 20.91
C PRO A 348 1.16 -12.66 21.91
N ALA A 349 1.88 -13.77 21.80
CA ALA A 349 3.01 -14.07 22.68
C ALA A 349 4.17 -13.08 22.48
N ARG A 350 4.46 -12.70 21.23
CA ARG A 350 5.52 -11.72 20.92
C ARG A 350 5.21 -10.33 21.48
N VAL A 351 3.96 -9.87 21.41
CA VAL A 351 3.53 -8.60 22.01
C VAL A 351 3.72 -8.62 23.52
N ARG A 352 3.32 -9.71 24.21
CA ARG A 352 3.55 -9.86 25.67
C ARG A 352 5.04 -9.86 26.00
N ALA A 353 5.83 -10.66 25.29
CA ALA A 353 7.28 -10.72 25.48
C ALA A 353 7.96 -9.35 25.29
N TYR A 354 7.51 -8.56 24.30
CA TYR A 354 7.99 -7.20 24.11
C TYR A 354 7.65 -6.30 25.31
N CYS A 355 6.42 -6.34 25.81
CA CYS A 355 6.01 -5.60 26.99
C CYS A 355 6.85 -6.00 28.22
N ALA A 356 7.03 -7.29 28.47
CA ALA A 356 7.85 -7.80 29.57
C ALA A 356 9.32 -7.32 29.47
N ARG A 357 9.92 -7.45 28.27
CA ARG A 357 11.30 -7.02 28.00
C ARG A 357 11.51 -5.52 28.23
N THR A 358 10.50 -4.71 27.93
CA THR A 358 10.54 -3.25 28.06
C THR A 358 10.02 -2.75 29.44
N GLY A 359 9.85 -3.66 30.42
CA GLY A 359 9.42 -3.32 31.77
C GLY A 359 7.98 -2.81 31.87
N GLN A 360 7.11 -3.20 30.93
CA GLN A 360 5.70 -2.83 30.91
C GLN A 360 4.82 -3.98 31.41
N PRO A 361 3.61 -3.68 31.93
CA PRO A 361 2.63 -4.71 32.20
C PRO A 361 2.34 -5.54 30.92
N GLU A 362 2.29 -6.84 31.06
CA GLU A 362 1.85 -7.70 29.95
C GLU A 362 0.32 -7.54 29.74
N PRO A 363 -0.15 -7.40 28.50
CA PRO A 363 -1.59 -7.36 28.22
C PRO A 363 -2.27 -8.65 28.66
N ASP A 364 -3.23 -8.55 29.60
CA ASP A 364 -3.97 -9.69 30.12
C ASP A 364 -5.22 -9.94 29.26
N GLY A 365 -5.24 -11.10 28.60
CA GLY A 365 -6.31 -11.49 27.68
C GLY A 365 -6.30 -10.76 26.33
N GLU A 366 -7.28 -11.12 25.50
CA GLU A 366 -7.39 -10.64 24.10
C GLU A 366 -7.76 -9.17 24.02
N ALA A 367 -8.71 -8.74 24.85
CA ALA A 367 -9.18 -7.36 24.88
C ALA A 367 -8.06 -6.35 25.17
N ALA A 368 -7.23 -6.63 26.19
CA ALA A 368 -6.10 -5.79 26.55
C ALA A 368 -5.00 -5.82 25.49
N LEU A 369 -4.76 -6.99 24.86
CA LEU A 369 -3.77 -7.12 23.80
C LEU A 369 -4.18 -6.31 22.57
N ILE A 370 -5.44 -6.41 22.12
CA ILE A 370 -5.93 -5.63 20.99
C ILE A 370 -5.90 -4.15 21.30
N ARG A 371 -6.26 -3.76 22.52
CA ARG A 371 -6.18 -2.36 22.94
C ARG A 371 -4.75 -1.85 22.87
N CYS A 372 -3.79 -2.61 23.37
CA CYS A 372 -2.36 -2.29 23.28
C CYS A 372 -1.93 -2.11 21.82
N VAL A 373 -2.31 -3.02 20.92
CA VAL A 373 -1.97 -2.94 19.48
C VAL A 373 -2.57 -1.70 18.84
N LEU A 374 -3.88 -1.43 19.03
CA LEU A 374 -4.54 -0.27 18.41
C LEU A 374 -4.02 1.06 18.95
N ASP A 375 -3.77 1.17 20.25
CA ASP A 375 -3.16 2.37 20.85
C ASP A 375 -1.74 2.60 20.28
N SER A 376 -0.96 1.52 20.11
CA SER A 376 0.40 1.58 19.57
C SER A 376 0.42 1.99 18.10
N LEU A 377 -0.50 1.45 17.27
CA LEU A 377 -0.67 1.88 15.87
C LEU A 377 -0.96 3.38 15.79
N ALA A 378 -1.90 3.87 16.62
CA ALA A 378 -2.25 5.29 16.62
C ALA A 378 -1.03 6.18 17.00
N LEU A 379 -0.21 5.77 17.98
CA LEU A 379 1.01 6.49 18.36
C LEU A 379 2.07 6.45 17.26
N GLY A 380 2.19 5.33 16.52
CA GLY A 380 3.05 5.21 15.34
C GLY A 380 2.62 6.16 14.23
N TYR A 381 1.32 6.26 13.97
CA TYR A 381 0.78 7.19 12.97
C TYR A 381 1.03 8.65 13.38
N ARG A 382 0.80 9.01 14.64
CA ARG A 382 1.15 10.33 15.15
C ARG A 382 2.62 10.66 14.89
N ARG A 383 3.54 9.74 15.23
CA ARG A 383 4.96 9.95 15.01
C ARG A 383 5.25 10.25 13.53
N THR A 384 4.62 9.48 12.62
CA THR A 384 4.80 9.71 11.18
C THR A 384 4.24 11.07 10.75
N VAL A 385 3.06 11.48 11.25
CA VAL A 385 2.49 12.82 10.98
C VAL A 385 3.41 13.94 11.49
N ASP A 386 4.00 13.79 12.70
CA ASP A 386 4.97 14.74 13.24
C ASP A 386 6.25 14.79 12.37
N ASP A 387 6.78 13.64 11.93
CA ASP A 387 7.95 13.55 11.04
C ASP A 387 7.67 14.22 9.67
N LEU A 388 6.48 13.98 9.09
CA LEU A 388 6.05 14.61 7.83
C LEU A 388 5.96 16.13 7.97
N ALA A 389 5.35 16.64 9.04
CA ALA A 389 5.28 18.07 9.31
C ALA A 389 6.68 18.70 9.48
N ALA A 390 7.60 18.00 10.14
CA ALA A 390 8.98 18.47 10.31
C ALA A 390 9.74 18.54 8.98
N VAL A 391 9.54 17.56 8.08
CA VAL A 391 10.21 17.51 6.77
C VAL A 391 9.63 18.52 5.79
N THR A 392 8.30 18.65 5.75
CA THR A 392 7.63 19.57 4.80
C THR A 392 7.55 21.01 5.28
N GLY A 393 7.72 21.24 6.60
CA GLY A 393 7.46 22.54 7.24
C GLY A 393 5.97 22.91 7.31
N ARG A 394 5.06 21.96 6.99
CA ARG A 394 3.60 22.17 6.92
C ARG A 394 2.90 21.17 7.83
N PRO A 395 2.27 21.63 8.93
CA PRO A 395 1.47 20.75 9.78
C PRO A 395 0.16 20.38 9.07
N ALA A 396 -0.23 19.13 9.17
CA ALA A 396 -1.49 18.65 8.62
C ALA A 396 -2.68 19.23 9.39
N PRO A 397 -3.73 19.75 8.71
CA PRO A 397 -4.95 20.24 9.36
C PRO A 397 -5.93 19.12 9.76
N ALA A 398 -5.81 17.95 9.16
CA ALA A 398 -6.67 16.79 9.38
C ALA A 398 -5.96 15.51 8.95
N VAL A 399 -6.48 14.35 9.37
CA VAL A 399 -6.03 13.04 8.95
C VAL A 399 -7.18 12.31 8.26
N HIS A 400 -7.01 11.95 6.99
CA HIS A 400 -7.95 11.10 6.26
C HIS A 400 -7.58 9.64 6.42
N VAL A 401 -8.51 8.79 6.86
CA VAL A 401 -8.29 7.34 6.98
C VAL A 401 -9.16 6.64 5.95
N VAL A 402 -8.53 5.94 5.00
CA VAL A 402 -9.22 5.19 3.93
C VAL A 402 -8.87 3.71 3.97
N GLY A 403 -9.60 2.91 3.17
CA GLY A 403 -9.45 1.47 3.17
C GLY A 403 -10.18 0.76 4.31
N GLY A 404 -9.95 -0.52 4.48
CA GLY A 404 -10.66 -1.36 5.46
C GLY A 404 -10.56 -0.88 6.91
N GLY A 405 -9.42 -0.28 7.28
CA GLY A 405 -9.19 0.27 8.63
C GLY A 405 -10.07 1.47 8.97
N SER A 406 -10.62 2.18 7.98
CA SER A 406 -11.54 3.29 8.22
C SER A 406 -12.84 2.88 8.94
N ARG A 407 -13.19 1.60 8.90
CA ARG A 407 -14.31 1.02 9.66
C ARG A 407 -14.03 0.89 11.15
N ASN A 408 -12.74 0.89 11.56
CA ASN A 408 -12.35 0.71 12.96
C ASN A 408 -12.49 2.02 13.75
N GLN A 409 -13.67 2.23 14.34
CA GLN A 409 -13.99 3.46 15.10
C GLN A 409 -13.06 3.67 16.30
N LEU A 410 -12.62 2.61 16.96
CA LEU A 410 -11.71 2.71 18.11
C LEU A 410 -10.32 3.20 17.67
N LEU A 411 -9.80 2.71 16.55
CA LEU A 411 -8.54 3.19 15.99
C LEU A 411 -8.67 4.63 15.50
N ASN A 412 -9.75 4.97 14.79
CA ASN A 412 -9.96 6.34 14.28
C ASN A 412 -10.04 7.36 15.43
N GLN A 413 -10.75 7.02 16.53
CA GLN A 413 -10.79 7.87 17.72
C GLN A 413 -9.40 7.96 18.38
N ALA A 414 -8.68 6.84 18.50
CA ALA A 414 -7.32 6.85 19.05
C ALA A 414 -6.37 7.72 18.20
N VAL A 415 -6.48 7.67 16.86
CA VAL A 415 -5.70 8.54 15.97
C VAL A 415 -6.05 10.02 16.18
N ALA A 416 -7.35 10.37 16.24
CA ALA A 416 -7.78 11.73 16.50
C ALA A 416 -7.23 12.24 17.84
N ASP A 417 -7.37 11.42 18.89
CA ASP A 417 -6.93 11.77 20.24
C ASP A 417 -5.41 11.96 20.31
N VAL A 418 -4.62 11.06 19.72
CA VAL A 418 -3.16 11.14 19.81
C VAL A 418 -2.56 12.22 18.93
N THR A 419 -3.13 12.49 17.76
CA THR A 419 -2.66 13.55 16.86
C THR A 419 -3.15 14.94 17.26
N GLY A 420 -4.29 15.01 17.98
CA GLY A 420 -4.99 16.25 18.24
C GLY A 420 -5.65 16.84 16.99
N LEU A 421 -5.78 16.06 15.92
CA LEU A 421 -6.34 16.46 14.64
C LEU A 421 -7.69 15.77 14.39
N PRO A 422 -8.62 16.40 13.69
CA PRO A 422 -9.82 15.70 13.25
C PRO A 422 -9.45 14.57 12.27
N VAL A 423 -10.12 13.44 12.43
CA VAL A 423 -10.01 12.28 11.53
C VAL A 423 -11.25 12.24 10.63
N VAL A 424 -11.01 12.13 9.33
CA VAL A 424 -12.03 11.91 8.30
C VAL A 424 -11.90 10.48 7.80
N ALA A 425 -12.81 9.59 8.24
CA ALA A 425 -12.76 8.17 7.96
C ALA A 425 -13.69 7.78 6.80
N GLY A 426 -13.16 7.17 5.76
CA GLY A 426 -13.81 6.76 4.51
C GLY A 426 -13.33 7.54 3.29
N PRO A 427 -13.65 7.04 2.09
CA PRO A 427 -14.39 5.81 1.80
C PRO A 427 -13.59 4.53 2.09
N VAL A 428 -14.31 3.44 2.28
CA VAL A 428 -13.69 2.11 2.52
C VAL A 428 -13.04 1.58 1.25
N GLU A 429 -13.72 1.76 0.12
CA GLU A 429 -13.33 1.24 -1.20
C GLU A 429 -12.49 2.27 -2.00
N ALA A 430 -11.63 3.02 -1.30
CA ALA A 430 -10.87 4.13 -1.87
C ALA A 430 -9.97 3.69 -3.05
N THR A 431 -9.38 2.49 -3.01
CA THR A 431 -8.52 1.95 -4.07
C THR A 431 -9.30 1.76 -5.36
N ALA A 432 -10.35 0.96 -5.33
CA ALA A 432 -11.20 0.72 -6.51
C ALA A 432 -11.86 2.02 -7.02
N LEU A 433 -12.20 2.95 -6.10
CA LEU A 433 -12.73 4.26 -6.45
C LEU A 433 -11.69 5.10 -7.20
N GLY A 434 -10.47 5.19 -6.68
CA GLY A 434 -9.39 5.95 -7.33
C GLY A 434 -9.00 5.39 -8.69
N ASN A 435 -8.89 4.05 -8.79
CA ASN A 435 -8.71 3.36 -10.08
C ASN A 435 -9.82 3.75 -11.07
N THR A 436 -11.08 3.65 -10.66
CA THR A 436 -12.25 4.06 -11.47
C THR A 436 -12.17 5.53 -11.90
N LEU A 437 -11.85 6.44 -10.99
CA LEU A 437 -11.79 7.88 -11.27
C LEU A 437 -10.72 8.22 -12.32
N VAL A 438 -9.53 7.60 -12.24
CA VAL A 438 -8.46 7.84 -13.21
C VAL A 438 -8.83 7.28 -14.59
N GLN A 439 -9.52 6.14 -14.66
CA GLN A 439 -10.07 5.66 -15.93
C GLN A 439 -11.08 6.66 -16.51
N LEU A 440 -11.94 7.26 -15.69
CA LEU A 440 -12.90 8.29 -16.13
C LEU A 440 -12.22 9.57 -16.63
N ILE A 441 -11.13 10.00 -15.98
CA ILE A 441 -10.32 11.13 -16.46
C ILE A 441 -9.71 10.78 -17.82
N ALA A 442 -9.12 9.59 -17.97
CA ALA A 442 -8.53 9.15 -19.25
C ALA A 442 -9.55 9.04 -20.38
N LEU A 443 -10.82 8.71 -20.06
CA LEU A 443 -11.92 8.68 -21.02
C LEU A 443 -12.52 10.07 -21.32
N GLY A 444 -12.04 11.14 -20.64
CA GLY A 444 -12.53 12.51 -20.82
C GLY A 444 -13.89 12.79 -20.17
N GLU A 445 -14.34 11.96 -19.25
CA GLU A 445 -15.58 12.15 -18.49
C GLU A 445 -15.40 13.06 -17.26
N LEU A 446 -14.16 13.13 -16.74
CA LEU A 446 -13.72 14.06 -15.71
C LEU A 446 -12.52 14.86 -16.23
N GLU A 447 -12.41 16.11 -15.83
CA GLU A 447 -11.38 17.03 -16.33
C GLU A 447 -10.01 16.73 -15.71
N ASP A 448 -9.98 16.52 -14.38
CA ASP A 448 -8.75 16.38 -13.60
C ASP A 448 -8.99 15.72 -12.23
N LEU A 449 -7.91 15.59 -11.45
CA LEU A 449 -7.93 15.04 -10.09
C LEU A 449 -8.79 15.88 -9.12
N SER A 450 -8.91 17.20 -9.32
CA SER A 450 -9.71 18.06 -8.46
C SER A 450 -11.20 17.74 -8.62
N GLN A 451 -11.66 17.63 -9.86
CA GLN A 451 -13.05 17.23 -10.15
C GLN A 451 -13.32 15.78 -9.69
N ALA A 452 -12.36 14.88 -9.86
CA ALA A 452 -12.49 13.51 -9.36
C ALA A 452 -12.73 13.48 -7.84
N ARG A 453 -11.97 14.27 -7.06
CA ARG A 453 -12.14 14.39 -5.60
C ARG A 453 -13.45 15.09 -5.20
N GLU A 454 -13.96 16.02 -6.03
CA GLU A 454 -15.28 16.60 -5.82
C GLU A 454 -16.38 15.54 -5.94
N VAL A 455 -16.31 14.70 -6.97
CA VAL A 455 -17.22 13.55 -7.14
C VAL A 455 -17.15 12.59 -5.92
N VAL A 456 -15.96 12.38 -5.34
CA VAL A 456 -15.83 11.56 -4.11
C VAL A 456 -16.54 12.24 -2.93
N ARG A 457 -16.31 13.54 -2.69
CA ARG A 457 -16.94 14.28 -1.58
C ARG A 457 -18.46 14.27 -1.67
N GLU A 458 -19.00 14.46 -2.85
CA GLU A 458 -20.44 14.49 -3.09
C GLU A 458 -21.07 13.08 -3.04
N GLY A 459 -20.37 12.07 -3.61
CA GLY A 459 -20.88 10.71 -3.74
C GLY A 459 -20.75 9.88 -2.46
N ALA A 460 -19.62 9.96 -1.77
CA ALA A 460 -19.32 9.17 -0.58
C ALA A 460 -19.76 9.83 0.74
N GLY A 461 -20.46 10.96 0.68
CA GLY A 461 -20.87 11.73 1.86
C GLY A 461 -21.47 10.91 3.01
N PRO A 462 -22.38 9.93 2.77
CA PRO A 462 -22.95 9.11 3.82
C PRO A 462 -21.96 8.09 4.46
N GLU A 463 -20.91 7.73 3.75
CA GLU A 463 -19.88 6.80 4.22
C GLU A 463 -18.74 7.47 4.99
N ILE A 464 -18.58 8.78 4.78
CA ILE A 464 -17.52 9.57 5.42
C ILE A 464 -17.96 9.96 6.84
N ARG A 465 -17.12 9.63 7.81
CA ARG A 465 -17.32 9.98 9.22
C ARG A 465 -16.22 10.90 9.70
N ARG A 466 -16.60 12.02 10.30
CA ARG A 466 -15.67 12.92 10.95
C ARG A 466 -15.62 12.61 12.45
N VAL A 467 -14.42 12.45 12.98
CA VAL A 467 -14.12 12.12 14.38
C VAL A 467 -13.26 13.25 14.93
N GLU A 468 -13.77 13.96 15.92
CA GLU A 468 -13.03 15.03 16.60
C GLU A 468 -12.16 14.45 17.73
N PRO A 469 -10.99 15.05 17.99
CA PRO A 469 -10.17 14.66 19.13
C PRO A 469 -10.91 14.92 20.45
N SER A 470 -10.86 13.95 21.34
CA SER A 470 -11.32 14.12 22.72
C SER A 470 -10.15 14.49 23.63
N SER A 471 -10.41 15.23 24.71
CA SER A 471 -9.39 15.53 25.71
C SER A 471 -8.98 14.23 26.41
N THR A 472 -7.72 13.83 26.29
CA THR A 472 -7.19 12.64 26.95
C THR A 472 -6.07 13.00 27.91
N ASP A 473 -6.25 12.64 29.17
CA ASP A 473 -5.21 12.73 30.19
C ASP A 473 -4.03 11.79 29.81
N ARG A 474 -2.81 12.20 30.14
CA ARG A 474 -1.56 11.42 29.95
C ARG A 474 -1.14 11.13 28.49
N LEU A 475 -1.70 11.81 27.52
CA LEU A 475 -1.31 11.56 26.12
C LEU A 475 0.18 11.87 25.88
N ALA A 476 0.66 12.99 26.43
CA ALA A 476 2.06 13.39 26.29
C ALA A 476 3.03 12.36 26.91
N GLU A 477 2.67 11.80 28.07
CA GLU A 477 3.45 10.76 28.75
C GLU A 477 3.52 9.48 27.92
N ARG A 478 2.37 9.01 27.38
CA ARG A 478 2.31 7.80 26.55
C ARG A 478 3.08 7.98 25.25
N TYR A 479 2.96 9.13 24.61
CA TYR A 479 3.71 9.40 23.38
C TYR A 479 5.21 9.54 23.65
N GLY A 480 5.61 10.15 24.77
CA GLY A 480 6.99 10.19 25.21
C GLY A 480 7.57 8.78 25.36
N ARG A 481 6.87 7.90 26.08
CA ARG A 481 7.27 6.50 26.25
C ARG A 481 7.37 5.75 24.90
N TYR A 482 6.39 5.91 24.02
CA TYR A 482 6.44 5.29 22.69
C TYR A 482 7.69 5.73 21.91
N ARG A 483 8.06 7.01 21.96
CA ARG A 483 9.27 7.53 21.31
C ARG A 483 10.55 6.94 21.91
N GLU A 484 10.60 6.76 23.22
CA GLU A 484 11.73 6.13 23.92
C GLU A 484 11.91 4.68 23.48
N LEU A 485 10.82 3.90 23.37
CA LEU A 485 10.85 2.53 22.88
C LEU A 485 11.39 2.47 21.45
N VAL A 486 10.87 3.30 20.54
CA VAL A 486 11.34 3.34 19.17
C VAL A 486 12.82 3.73 19.06
N ALA A 487 13.29 4.64 19.92
CA ALA A 487 14.70 5.04 19.96
C ALA A 487 15.60 3.90 20.48
N ALA A 488 15.16 3.16 21.49
CA ALA A 488 15.89 2.01 22.03
C ALA A 488 16.00 0.89 20.99
N ASP A 489 14.88 0.54 20.33
CA ASP A 489 14.84 -0.52 19.32
C ASP A 489 15.78 -0.20 18.12
N ARG A 490 15.88 1.06 17.72
CA ARG A 490 16.81 1.48 16.64
C ARG A 490 18.27 1.22 17.00
N LEU A 491 18.65 1.40 18.26
CA LEU A 491 20.01 1.13 18.74
C LEU A 491 20.31 -0.38 18.76
N GLU A 492 19.32 -1.22 19.10
CA GLU A 492 19.47 -2.68 19.10
C GLU A 492 19.64 -3.27 17.69
N VAL A 493 18.92 -2.72 16.71
CA VAL A 493 18.92 -3.20 15.31
C VAL A 493 20.05 -2.58 14.49
N GLY A 494 20.74 -1.58 15.00
CA GLY A 494 21.85 -0.89 14.31
C GLY A 494 21.41 -0.02 13.11
N VAL A 495 20.19 0.52 13.15
CA VAL A 495 19.56 1.30 12.06
C VAL A 495 19.46 2.79 12.45
#